data_1428345c38537f8f4e79ce67a004e32f
#
_entry.id   1428345c38537f8f4e79ce67a004e32f
#
_cell.length_a   1.000
_cell.length_b   1.000
_cell.length_c   1.000
_cell.angle_alpha   90.00
_cell.angle_beta   90.00
_cell.angle_gamma   90.00
#
_symmetry.space_group_name_H-M   'P 1'
#
loop_
_entity.id
_entity.type
_entity.pdbx_description
1 polymer ?
#
loop_
_entity_poly.entity_id
_entity_poly.type
_entity_poly.pdbx_seq_one_letter_code
_entity_poly.pdbx_strand_id
1 'polypeptide(L)'
;MPLTGIALVTGGAGFIGSHIASALLAEGARVRVLDDLSTGHRENIDEIGGDVDFIQGSVADEALLAKVLEGVELVFHEAAIPSVPRSVKVPQQTHVASVDGTFSLLLAARDQKVRRVVYAGSSSAYGDQPTLPKSEQMSPDPLSPYAVAKLVGEYYCRVFTRVYGLETVTLRYFNVFGPRQDPGSQYSGVVSRFISSLLSDERPVIYGDGEQSRDFTYIDNVVGANLKAAEASEASGKVINVANGMRITLNQLLAELKDLTGKHDVEAEYL
;
A
#
# COMPACT_ATOMS: atom_id res chain seq x y z
N MET A 1 -15.71 -15.79 7.87
CA MET A 1 -15.57 -17.25 7.58
C MET A 1 -14.11 -17.53 7.39
N PRO A 2 -13.56 -18.66 7.87
CA PRO A 2 -12.17 -18.97 7.57
C PRO A 2 -11.98 -19.00 6.06
N LEU A 3 -10.93 -18.32 5.58
CA LEU A 3 -10.54 -18.30 4.18
C LEU A 3 -10.09 -19.73 3.80
N THR A 4 -10.93 -20.47 3.08
CA THR A 4 -10.66 -21.86 2.71
C THR A 4 -9.90 -21.99 1.39
N GLY A 5 -9.91 -20.94 0.58
CA GLY A 5 -9.26 -20.85 -0.71
C GLY A 5 -7.81 -20.34 -0.65
N ILE A 6 -7.22 -20.14 -1.83
CA ILE A 6 -5.92 -19.49 -1.98
C ILE A 6 -6.12 -17.98 -1.97
N ALA A 7 -5.37 -17.26 -1.14
CA ALA A 7 -5.27 -15.82 -1.19
C ALA A 7 -3.98 -15.42 -1.94
N LEU A 8 -4.11 -14.61 -2.98
CA LEU A 8 -2.97 -14.02 -3.69
C LEU A 8 -2.66 -12.63 -3.13
N VAL A 9 -1.41 -12.40 -2.74
CA VAL A 9 -0.89 -11.07 -2.40
C VAL A 9 0.11 -10.66 -3.47
N THR A 10 -0.23 -9.70 -4.31
CA THR A 10 0.73 -9.10 -5.25
C THR A 10 1.49 -7.99 -4.54
N GLY A 11 2.78 -7.83 -4.83
CA GLY A 11 3.64 -6.94 -4.05
C GLY A 11 3.89 -7.45 -2.62
N GLY A 12 3.79 -8.78 -2.43
CA GLY A 12 3.87 -9.39 -1.10
C GLY A 12 5.27 -9.46 -0.50
N ALA A 13 6.32 -9.17 -1.27
CA ALA A 13 7.67 -8.96 -0.76
C ALA A 13 7.91 -7.51 -0.30
N GLY A 14 6.95 -6.61 -0.52
CA GLY A 14 6.97 -5.23 -0.05
C GLY A 14 6.53 -5.09 1.41
N PHE A 15 6.60 -3.87 1.92
CA PHE A 15 6.24 -3.52 3.30
C PHE A 15 4.81 -3.96 3.67
N ILE A 16 3.79 -3.43 3.01
CA ILE A 16 2.39 -3.70 3.35
C ILE A 16 2.01 -5.14 2.98
N GLY A 17 2.36 -5.59 1.78
CA GLY A 17 2.00 -6.91 1.29
C GLY A 17 2.53 -8.05 2.15
N SER A 18 3.75 -7.93 2.70
CA SER A 18 4.33 -8.95 3.58
C SER A 18 3.59 -9.08 4.91
N HIS A 19 3.09 -7.97 5.46
CA HIS A 19 2.25 -8.00 6.67
C HIS A 19 0.87 -8.62 6.39
N ILE A 20 0.25 -8.32 5.24
CA ILE A 20 -1.01 -8.95 4.85
C ILE A 20 -0.81 -10.46 4.66
N ALA A 21 0.27 -10.88 3.99
CA ALA A 21 0.59 -12.30 3.81
C ALA A 21 0.80 -13.01 5.15
N SER A 22 1.54 -12.39 6.09
CA SER A 22 1.73 -12.91 7.46
C SER A 22 0.38 -13.10 8.18
N ALA A 23 -0.50 -12.12 8.11
CA ALA A 23 -1.80 -12.17 8.78
C ALA A 23 -2.72 -13.26 8.19
N LEU A 24 -2.74 -13.40 6.87
CA LEU A 24 -3.51 -14.44 6.18
C LEU A 24 -3.06 -15.85 6.57
N LEU A 25 -1.75 -16.07 6.66
CA LEU A 25 -1.19 -17.35 7.15
C LEU A 25 -1.59 -17.62 8.60
N ALA A 26 -1.52 -16.60 9.46
CA ALA A 26 -1.92 -16.74 10.86
C ALA A 26 -3.41 -17.10 11.02
N GLU A 27 -4.26 -16.69 10.08
CA GLU A 27 -5.67 -17.08 9.99
C GLU A 27 -5.89 -18.47 9.31
N GLY A 28 -4.81 -19.14 8.90
CA GLY A 28 -4.86 -20.48 8.31
C GLY A 28 -5.17 -20.50 6.80
N ALA A 29 -5.07 -19.36 6.12
CA ALA A 29 -5.21 -19.30 4.67
C ALA A 29 -3.99 -19.89 3.95
N ARG A 30 -4.19 -20.45 2.76
CA ARG A 30 -3.09 -20.74 1.83
C ARG A 30 -2.72 -19.45 1.10
N VAL A 31 -1.46 -19.03 1.20
CA VAL A 31 -1.00 -17.76 0.67
C VAL A 31 -0.08 -17.96 -0.52
N ARG A 32 -0.43 -17.32 -1.62
CA ARG A 32 0.42 -17.15 -2.80
C ARG A 32 0.89 -15.71 -2.86
N VAL A 33 2.17 -15.49 -3.16
CA VAL A 33 2.77 -14.17 -3.31
C VAL A 33 3.32 -14.03 -4.72
N LEU A 34 2.96 -12.92 -5.40
CA LEU A 34 3.57 -12.49 -6.66
C LEU A 34 4.29 -11.16 -6.44
N ASP A 35 5.61 -11.13 -6.70
CA ASP A 35 6.43 -9.93 -6.58
C ASP A 35 7.61 -9.99 -7.56
N ASP A 36 7.94 -8.90 -8.22
CA ASP A 36 9.10 -8.84 -9.13
C ASP A 36 10.41 -8.44 -8.44
N LEU A 37 10.36 -8.15 -7.13
CA LEU A 37 11.45 -7.69 -6.30
C LEU A 37 12.08 -6.36 -6.76
N SER A 38 11.34 -5.55 -7.53
CA SER A 38 11.81 -4.22 -7.97
C SER A 38 11.89 -3.19 -6.84
N THR A 39 11.09 -3.39 -5.80
CA THR A 39 11.06 -2.58 -4.57
C THR A 39 10.81 -3.43 -3.32
N GLY A 40 10.40 -4.68 -3.48
CA GLY A 40 10.24 -5.66 -2.41
C GLY A 40 11.58 -6.35 -2.09
N HIS A 41 11.65 -6.96 -0.91
CA HIS A 41 12.83 -7.66 -0.40
C HIS A 41 12.50 -9.13 -0.17
N ARG A 42 13.37 -10.04 -0.64
CA ARG A 42 13.19 -11.49 -0.45
C ARG A 42 13.14 -11.87 1.02
N GLU A 43 13.90 -11.16 1.83
CA GLU A 43 13.97 -11.34 3.28
C GLU A 43 12.59 -11.20 3.95
N ASN A 44 11.73 -10.31 3.44
CA ASN A 44 10.36 -10.18 3.96
C ASN A 44 9.54 -11.46 3.75
N ILE A 45 9.78 -12.20 2.67
CA ILE A 45 9.12 -13.49 2.42
C ILE A 45 9.66 -14.56 3.37
N ASP A 46 10.98 -14.59 3.57
CA ASP A 46 11.64 -15.55 4.43
C ASP A 46 11.23 -15.35 5.90
N GLU A 47 10.99 -14.09 6.33
CA GLU A 47 10.50 -13.74 7.67
C GLU A 47 9.02 -14.06 7.91
N ILE A 48 8.18 -14.12 6.87
CA ILE A 48 6.76 -14.46 7.04
C ILE A 48 6.61 -15.81 7.73
N GLY A 49 7.50 -16.75 7.43
CA GLY A 49 7.42 -18.13 7.88
C GLY A 49 6.25 -18.89 7.24
N GLY A 50 6.13 -20.19 7.55
CA GLY A 50 5.06 -21.00 6.99
C GLY A 50 5.26 -21.37 5.51
N ASP A 51 4.22 -21.94 4.91
CA ASP A 51 4.24 -22.40 3.52
C ASP A 51 3.66 -21.34 2.59
N VAL A 52 4.53 -20.45 2.12
CA VAL A 52 4.18 -19.39 1.14
C VAL A 52 4.56 -19.83 -0.26
N ASP A 53 3.59 -19.91 -1.15
CA ASP A 53 3.81 -20.13 -2.59
C ASP A 53 4.33 -18.81 -3.22
N PHE A 54 5.66 -18.61 -3.20
CA PHE A 54 6.30 -17.40 -3.75
C PHE A 54 6.62 -17.57 -5.22
N ILE A 55 6.08 -16.64 -6.03
CA ILE A 55 6.30 -16.57 -7.47
C ILE A 55 6.96 -15.22 -7.78
N GLN A 56 8.20 -15.26 -8.30
CA GLN A 56 8.86 -14.05 -8.75
C GLN A 56 8.39 -13.68 -10.16
N GLY A 57 7.80 -12.49 -10.29
CA GLY A 57 7.35 -11.99 -11.58
C GLY A 57 6.53 -10.71 -11.48
N SER A 58 6.25 -10.12 -12.62
CA SER A 58 5.54 -8.84 -12.73
C SER A 58 4.03 -9.04 -12.89
N VAL A 59 3.24 -8.16 -12.26
CA VAL A 59 1.79 -8.06 -12.49
C VAL A 59 1.43 -7.55 -13.90
N ALA A 60 2.40 -7.09 -14.67
CA ALA A 60 2.20 -6.74 -16.08
C ALA A 60 2.39 -7.94 -17.04
N ASP A 61 2.78 -9.13 -16.54
CA ASP A 61 2.88 -10.35 -17.34
C ASP A 61 1.54 -11.10 -17.34
N GLU A 62 0.78 -10.91 -18.40
CA GLU A 62 -0.55 -11.51 -18.56
C GLU A 62 -0.51 -13.06 -18.56
N ALA A 63 0.52 -13.66 -19.18
CA ALA A 63 0.65 -15.11 -19.24
C ALA A 63 0.96 -15.71 -17.86
N LEU A 64 1.75 -14.99 -17.06
CA LEU A 64 2.03 -15.36 -15.67
C LEU A 64 0.79 -15.20 -14.81
N LEU A 65 0.05 -14.09 -14.93
CA LEU A 65 -1.16 -13.83 -14.16
C LEU A 65 -2.23 -14.91 -14.35
N ALA A 66 -2.42 -15.41 -15.58
CA ALA A 66 -3.35 -16.49 -15.86
C ALA A 66 -3.06 -17.74 -15.02
N LYS A 67 -1.77 -18.06 -14.80
CA LYS A 67 -1.32 -19.22 -14.00
C LYS A 67 -1.37 -18.91 -12.51
N VAL A 68 -0.92 -17.72 -12.11
CA VAL A 68 -0.86 -17.33 -10.69
C VAL A 68 -2.24 -17.21 -10.06
N LEU A 69 -3.26 -16.88 -10.85
CA LEU A 69 -4.64 -16.74 -10.37
C LEU A 69 -5.43 -18.06 -10.42
N GLU A 70 -4.84 -19.15 -10.87
CA GLU A 70 -5.50 -20.47 -10.88
C GLU A 70 -5.87 -20.92 -9.46
N GLY A 71 -7.17 -21.11 -9.21
CA GLY A 71 -7.71 -21.52 -7.90
C GLY A 71 -7.67 -20.45 -6.82
N VAL A 72 -7.32 -19.20 -7.16
CA VAL A 72 -7.32 -18.08 -6.23
C VAL A 72 -8.74 -17.61 -5.95
N GLU A 73 -9.08 -17.49 -4.67
CA GLU A 73 -10.38 -16.97 -4.22
C GLU A 73 -10.34 -15.46 -3.97
N LEU A 74 -9.27 -14.99 -3.35
CA LEU A 74 -9.09 -13.58 -2.96
C LEU A 74 -7.77 -13.03 -3.49
N VAL A 75 -7.79 -11.77 -3.89
CA VAL A 75 -6.58 -11.02 -4.27
C VAL A 75 -6.44 -9.78 -3.40
N PHE A 76 -5.26 -9.60 -2.80
CA PHE A 76 -4.81 -8.36 -2.18
C PHE A 76 -3.77 -7.74 -3.12
N HIS A 77 -4.18 -6.66 -3.79
CA HIS A 77 -3.36 -6.05 -4.84
C HIS A 77 -2.56 -4.86 -4.31
N GLU A 78 -1.36 -5.15 -3.78
CA GLU A 78 -0.42 -4.18 -3.23
C GLU A 78 0.70 -3.79 -4.22
N ALA A 79 0.91 -4.58 -5.29
CA ALA A 79 1.95 -4.34 -6.27
C ALA A 79 1.86 -2.93 -6.88
N ALA A 80 2.90 -2.13 -6.66
CA ALA A 80 3.03 -0.78 -7.19
C ALA A 80 4.48 -0.29 -6.99
N ILE A 81 4.85 0.79 -7.65
CA ILE A 81 6.05 1.57 -7.32
C ILE A 81 5.63 2.74 -6.41
N PRO A 82 5.76 2.63 -5.07
CA PRO A 82 5.13 3.53 -4.11
C PRO A 82 5.94 4.81 -3.88
N SER A 83 6.23 5.57 -4.94
CA SER A 83 7.07 6.76 -4.85
C SER A 83 6.58 7.89 -5.74
N VAL A 84 6.10 8.97 -5.12
CA VAL A 84 5.72 10.21 -5.83
C VAL A 84 6.95 10.80 -6.55
N PRO A 85 8.11 11.04 -5.92
CA PRO A 85 9.28 11.58 -6.62
C PRO A 85 9.78 10.70 -7.77
N ARG A 86 9.81 9.37 -7.59
CA ARG A 86 10.18 8.45 -8.67
C ARG A 86 9.19 8.51 -9.83
N SER A 87 7.89 8.63 -9.54
CA SER A 87 6.87 8.75 -10.58
C SER A 87 7.00 10.01 -11.43
N VAL A 88 7.48 11.11 -10.83
CA VAL A 88 7.79 12.35 -11.57
C VAL A 88 9.05 12.16 -12.44
N LYS A 89 10.07 11.50 -11.89
CA LYS A 89 11.35 11.29 -12.59
C LYS A 89 11.25 10.24 -13.72
N VAL A 90 10.50 9.15 -13.51
CA VAL A 90 10.37 8.03 -14.46
C VAL A 90 8.90 7.57 -14.50
N PRO A 91 7.97 8.39 -15.07
CA PRO A 91 6.54 8.14 -15.01
C PRO A 91 6.11 6.84 -15.69
N GLN A 92 6.81 6.43 -16.75
CA GLN A 92 6.49 5.23 -17.50
C GLN A 92 6.55 3.96 -16.63
N GLN A 93 7.54 3.83 -15.74
CA GLN A 93 7.63 2.67 -14.86
C GLN A 93 6.42 2.59 -13.91
N THR A 94 6.00 3.73 -13.37
CA THR A 94 4.82 3.82 -12.52
C THR A 94 3.55 3.47 -13.29
N HIS A 95 3.44 3.92 -14.54
CA HIS A 95 2.30 3.59 -15.40
C HIS A 95 2.21 2.08 -15.65
N VAL A 96 3.29 1.46 -16.12
CA VAL A 96 3.31 0.01 -16.40
C VAL A 96 2.98 -0.81 -15.16
N ALA A 97 3.61 -0.52 -14.03
CA ALA A 97 3.38 -1.30 -12.80
C ALA A 97 1.98 -1.10 -12.22
N SER A 98 1.46 0.14 -12.21
CA SER A 98 0.25 0.47 -11.45
C SER A 98 -0.99 0.64 -12.31
N VAL A 99 -0.87 0.94 -13.61
CA VAL A 99 -2.03 1.05 -14.52
C VAL A 99 -2.18 -0.22 -15.33
N ASP A 100 -1.17 -0.56 -16.15
CA ASP A 100 -1.23 -1.74 -17.01
C ASP A 100 -1.31 -3.02 -16.15
N GLY A 101 -0.45 -3.12 -15.12
CA GLY A 101 -0.44 -4.27 -14.20
C GLY A 101 -1.76 -4.45 -13.44
N THR A 102 -2.37 -3.35 -12.96
CA THR A 102 -3.71 -3.43 -12.32
C THR A 102 -4.78 -3.87 -13.31
N PHE A 103 -4.76 -3.33 -14.53
CA PHE A 103 -5.73 -3.70 -15.55
C PHE A 103 -5.61 -5.17 -15.96
N SER A 104 -4.39 -5.66 -16.23
CA SER A 104 -4.12 -7.06 -16.55
C SER A 104 -4.52 -8.00 -15.41
N LEU A 105 -4.24 -7.61 -14.15
CA LEU A 105 -4.69 -8.38 -12.98
C LEU A 105 -6.21 -8.48 -12.91
N LEU A 106 -6.94 -7.38 -13.11
CA LEU A 106 -8.40 -7.38 -13.04
C LEU A 106 -9.01 -8.23 -14.16
N LEU A 107 -8.45 -8.19 -15.39
CA LEU A 107 -8.87 -9.07 -16.48
C LEU A 107 -8.67 -10.54 -16.11
N ALA A 108 -7.49 -10.92 -15.66
CA ALA A 108 -7.17 -12.29 -15.29
C ALA A 108 -8.01 -12.74 -14.08
N ALA A 109 -8.24 -11.88 -13.09
CA ALA A 109 -9.08 -12.18 -11.92
C ALA A 109 -10.54 -12.45 -12.32
N ARG A 110 -11.09 -11.67 -13.27
CA ARG A 110 -12.42 -11.90 -13.85
C ARG A 110 -12.49 -13.27 -14.54
N ASP A 111 -11.50 -13.58 -15.38
CA ASP A 111 -11.49 -14.77 -16.21
C ASP A 111 -11.29 -16.04 -15.37
N GLN A 112 -10.51 -15.94 -14.28
CA GLN A 112 -10.32 -17.01 -13.28
C GLN A 112 -11.42 -17.08 -12.23
N LYS A 113 -12.44 -16.22 -12.31
CA LYS A 113 -13.59 -16.15 -11.39
C LYS A 113 -13.18 -15.92 -9.93
N VAL A 114 -12.15 -15.11 -9.73
CA VAL A 114 -11.78 -14.63 -8.39
C VAL A 114 -13.00 -13.99 -7.74
N ARG A 115 -13.26 -14.32 -6.48
CA ARG A 115 -14.42 -13.78 -5.74
C ARG A 115 -14.27 -12.29 -5.49
N ARG A 116 -13.11 -11.86 -4.98
CA ARG A 116 -12.89 -10.45 -4.63
C ARG A 116 -11.43 -10.02 -4.80
N VAL A 117 -11.27 -8.75 -5.22
CA VAL A 117 -9.98 -8.05 -5.26
C VAL A 117 -10.05 -6.88 -4.26
N VAL A 118 -9.13 -6.86 -3.28
CA VAL A 118 -8.89 -5.69 -2.43
C VAL A 118 -7.71 -4.92 -3.03
N TYR A 119 -7.94 -3.67 -3.42
CA TYR A 119 -6.98 -2.83 -4.13
C TYR A 119 -6.39 -1.75 -3.22
N ALA A 120 -5.07 -1.68 -3.18
CA ALA A 120 -4.33 -0.62 -2.49
C ALA A 120 -4.45 0.71 -3.23
N GLY A 121 -5.43 1.51 -2.86
CA GLY A 121 -5.56 2.91 -3.25
C GLY A 121 -4.63 3.82 -2.45
N SER A 122 -4.78 5.14 -2.62
CA SER A 122 -3.91 6.10 -1.94
C SER A 122 -4.65 7.41 -1.64
N SER A 123 -4.38 7.99 -0.47
CA SER A 123 -4.82 9.34 -0.10
C SER A 123 -4.24 10.43 -1.01
N SER A 124 -3.17 10.14 -1.76
CA SER A 124 -2.62 11.05 -2.79
C SER A 124 -3.63 11.41 -3.88
N ALA A 125 -4.71 10.63 -4.04
CA ALA A 125 -5.83 10.96 -4.93
C ALA A 125 -6.51 12.29 -4.57
N TYR A 126 -6.44 12.74 -3.31
CA TYR A 126 -7.06 14.00 -2.86
C TYR A 126 -6.25 15.25 -3.22
N GLY A 127 -4.95 15.11 -3.55
CA GLY A 127 -4.07 16.26 -3.80
C GLY A 127 -3.96 17.19 -2.58
N ASP A 128 -3.77 18.48 -2.87
CA ASP A 128 -3.56 19.53 -1.86
C ASP A 128 -4.85 20.29 -1.47
N GLN A 129 -6.01 19.67 -1.68
CA GLN A 129 -7.28 20.31 -1.31
C GLN A 129 -7.28 20.72 0.17
N PRO A 130 -7.72 21.96 0.51
CA PRO A 130 -7.62 22.48 1.87
C PRO A 130 -8.65 21.86 2.84
N THR A 131 -9.72 21.26 2.32
CA THR A 131 -10.79 20.68 3.13
C THR A 131 -10.30 19.49 3.96
N LEU A 132 -10.57 19.50 5.25
CA LEU A 132 -10.24 18.48 6.23
C LEU A 132 -11.43 18.24 7.17
N PRO A 133 -11.61 16.99 7.63
CA PRO A 133 -10.91 15.77 7.20
C PRO A 133 -11.22 15.39 5.76
N LYS A 134 -10.34 14.62 5.14
CA LYS A 134 -10.59 14.04 3.82
C LYS A 134 -11.71 13.00 3.91
N SER A 135 -12.64 13.05 2.96
CA SER A 135 -13.74 12.07 2.87
C SER A 135 -13.85 11.49 1.46
N GLU A 136 -14.43 10.32 1.35
CA GLU A 136 -14.55 9.58 0.09
C GLU A 136 -15.47 10.27 -0.93
N GLN A 137 -16.34 11.21 -0.47
CA GLN A 137 -17.20 12.02 -1.33
C GLN A 137 -16.46 13.17 -2.03
N MET A 138 -15.26 13.51 -1.58
CA MET A 138 -14.47 14.58 -2.21
C MET A 138 -14.05 14.17 -3.61
N SER A 139 -14.14 15.10 -4.56
CA SER A 139 -13.62 14.89 -5.92
C SER A 139 -12.10 14.72 -5.86
N PRO A 140 -11.53 13.67 -6.49
CA PRO A 140 -10.09 13.53 -6.57
C PRO A 140 -9.44 14.68 -7.36
N ASP A 141 -8.23 15.07 -6.92
CA ASP A 141 -7.39 16.10 -7.58
C ASP A 141 -5.91 15.67 -7.53
N PRO A 142 -5.52 14.62 -8.28
CA PRO A 142 -4.20 14.02 -8.20
C PRO A 142 -3.12 14.95 -8.77
N LEU A 143 -2.02 15.19 -8.01
CA LEU A 143 -0.94 16.11 -8.34
C LEU A 143 0.36 15.42 -8.80
N SER A 144 0.35 14.10 -9.03
CA SER A 144 1.52 13.36 -9.48
C SER A 144 1.14 12.18 -10.36
N PRO A 145 2.07 11.67 -11.21
CA PRO A 145 1.83 10.45 -11.98
C PRO A 145 1.48 9.25 -11.11
N TYR A 146 2.06 9.13 -9.92
CA TYR A 146 1.69 8.11 -8.94
C TYR A 146 0.23 8.24 -8.49
N ALA A 147 -0.19 9.44 -8.12
CA ALA A 147 -1.58 9.69 -7.68
C ALA A 147 -2.58 9.40 -8.80
N VAL A 148 -2.28 9.81 -10.05
CA VAL A 148 -3.08 9.49 -11.23
C VAL A 148 -3.16 7.99 -11.44
N ALA A 149 -2.03 7.27 -11.40
CA ALA A 149 -2.01 5.83 -11.62
C ALA A 149 -2.85 5.07 -10.58
N LYS A 150 -2.75 5.45 -9.29
CA LYS A 150 -3.59 4.88 -8.21
C LYS A 150 -5.07 5.17 -8.43
N LEU A 151 -5.42 6.39 -8.85
CA LEU A 151 -6.81 6.76 -9.14
C LEU A 151 -7.37 6.02 -10.37
N VAL A 152 -6.57 5.78 -11.39
CA VAL A 152 -6.98 4.98 -12.56
C VAL A 152 -7.31 3.54 -12.12
N GLY A 153 -6.47 2.92 -11.30
CA GLY A 153 -6.75 1.59 -10.74
C GLY A 153 -8.07 1.54 -9.94
N GLU A 154 -8.34 2.58 -9.13
CA GLU A 154 -9.60 2.72 -8.40
C GLU A 154 -10.81 2.77 -9.35
N TYR A 155 -10.70 3.52 -10.45
CA TYR A 155 -11.79 3.61 -11.43
C TYR A 155 -11.98 2.28 -12.17
N TYR A 156 -10.92 1.57 -12.52
CA TYR A 156 -11.02 0.23 -13.09
C TYR A 156 -11.69 -0.74 -12.12
N CYS A 157 -11.31 -0.77 -10.86
CA CYS A 157 -11.96 -1.58 -9.84
C CYS A 157 -13.49 -1.35 -9.83
N ARG A 158 -13.94 -0.10 -9.76
CA ARG A 158 -15.37 0.24 -9.78
C ARG A 158 -16.08 -0.20 -11.07
N VAL A 159 -15.42 -0.03 -12.22
CA VAL A 159 -15.98 -0.45 -13.52
C VAL A 159 -16.08 -1.98 -13.58
N PHE A 160 -15.05 -2.71 -13.14
CA PHE A 160 -15.07 -4.16 -13.14
C PHE A 160 -16.17 -4.73 -12.25
N THR A 161 -16.44 -4.12 -11.09
CA THR A 161 -17.58 -4.53 -10.27
C THR A 161 -18.91 -4.28 -10.99
N ARG A 162 -19.09 -3.12 -11.60
CA ARG A 162 -20.38 -2.74 -12.23
C ARG A 162 -20.67 -3.49 -13.53
N VAL A 163 -19.65 -3.72 -14.34
CA VAL A 163 -19.79 -4.23 -15.71
C VAL A 163 -19.63 -5.74 -15.76
N TYR A 164 -18.67 -6.28 -14.97
CA TYR A 164 -18.30 -7.69 -15.04
C TYR A 164 -18.70 -8.50 -13.80
N GLY A 165 -19.19 -7.83 -12.74
CA GLY A 165 -19.60 -8.50 -11.50
C GLY A 165 -18.43 -8.99 -10.63
N LEU A 166 -17.17 -8.64 -10.96
CA LEU A 166 -16.02 -8.94 -10.10
C LEU A 166 -16.10 -8.05 -8.85
N GLU A 167 -16.22 -8.63 -7.66
CA GLU A 167 -16.20 -7.83 -6.45
C GLU A 167 -14.85 -7.14 -6.25
N THR A 168 -14.85 -5.82 -6.10
CA THR A 168 -13.63 -5.06 -5.79
C THR A 168 -13.87 -4.12 -4.62
N VAL A 169 -12.85 -3.91 -3.79
CA VAL A 169 -12.83 -2.91 -2.73
C VAL A 169 -11.54 -2.10 -2.85
N THR A 170 -11.65 -0.77 -2.89
CA THR A 170 -10.47 0.10 -2.89
C THR A 170 -10.24 0.68 -1.50
N LEU A 171 -9.04 0.53 -0.96
CA LEU A 171 -8.63 1.10 0.31
C LEU A 171 -7.64 2.24 0.06
N ARG A 172 -8.04 3.51 0.33
CA ARG A 172 -7.14 4.66 0.26
C ARG A 172 -6.32 4.76 1.54
N TYR A 173 -5.07 4.30 1.49
CA TYR A 173 -4.16 4.37 2.64
C TYR A 173 -3.64 5.78 2.88
N PHE A 174 -3.52 6.14 4.18
CA PHE A 174 -2.94 7.40 4.65
C PHE A 174 -1.63 7.11 5.39
N ASN A 175 -0.51 7.63 4.87
CA ASN A 175 0.83 7.63 5.48
C ASN A 175 1.14 6.42 6.36
N VAL A 176 1.14 5.23 5.76
CA VAL A 176 1.37 3.97 6.47
C VAL A 176 2.81 3.92 6.99
N PHE A 177 2.97 3.45 8.23
CA PHE A 177 4.27 3.24 8.85
C PHE A 177 4.28 1.95 9.69
N GLY A 178 5.47 1.39 9.93
CA GLY A 178 5.64 0.21 10.76
C GLY A 178 6.89 -0.60 10.41
N PRO A 179 7.07 -1.77 11.04
CA PRO A 179 8.16 -2.72 10.73
C PRO A 179 8.21 -3.08 9.24
N ARG A 180 9.35 -3.51 8.75
CA ARG A 180 9.64 -3.83 7.33
C ARG A 180 9.51 -2.64 6.36
N GLN A 181 9.27 -1.42 6.86
CA GLN A 181 9.38 -0.23 6.01
C GLN A 181 10.86 0.08 5.80
N ASP A 182 11.34 -0.01 4.55
CA ASP A 182 12.76 0.18 4.22
C ASP A 182 13.21 1.63 4.50
N PRO A 183 14.08 1.87 5.49
CA PRO A 183 14.57 3.22 5.80
C PRO A 183 15.60 3.72 4.78
N GLY A 184 16.26 2.81 4.05
CA GLY A 184 17.28 3.13 3.06
C GLY A 184 16.74 3.59 1.72
N SER A 185 15.45 3.42 1.46
CA SER A 185 14.83 3.95 0.25
C SER A 185 14.83 5.48 0.27
N GLN A 186 15.30 6.11 -0.80
CA GLN A 186 15.21 7.59 -0.98
C GLN A 186 13.76 8.11 -0.87
N TYR A 187 12.80 7.19 -0.91
CA TYR A 187 11.36 7.48 -0.94
C TYR A 187 10.64 6.98 0.31
N SER A 188 11.39 6.60 1.35
CA SER A 188 10.86 6.17 2.63
C SER A 188 10.00 7.25 3.28
N GLY A 189 8.97 6.82 4.00
CA GLY A 189 8.12 7.72 4.76
C GLY A 189 8.93 8.51 5.81
N VAL A 190 8.41 9.67 6.18
CA VAL A 190 9.10 10.57 7.12
C VAL A 190 9.42 9.90 8.46
N VAL A 191 8.55 9.00 8.95
CA VAL A 191 8.75 8.29 10.23
C VAL A 191 10.03 7.46 10.20
N SER A 192 10.21 6.58 9.21
CA SER A 192 11.39 5.72 9.10
C SER A 192 12.67 6.53 8.88
N ARG A 193 12.61 7.63 8.13
CA ARG A 193 13.75 8.52 7.92
C ARG A 193 14.17 9.22 9.21
N PHE A 194 13.22 9.77 9.97
CA PHE A 194 13.52 10.43 11.24
C PHE A 194 14.11 9.45 12.25
N ILE A 195 13.54 8.24 12.35
CA ILE A 195 14.09 7.19 13.23
C ILE A 195 15.53 6.85 12.82
N SER A 196 15.79 6.63 11.54
CA SER A 196 17.13 6.31 11.04
C SER A 196 18.13 7.42 11.35
N SER A 197 17.79 8.68 11.08
CA SER A 197 18.65 9.82 11.39
C SER A 197 18.95 9.92 12.89
N LEU A 198 17.92 9.83 13.74
CA LEU A 198 18.09 9.92 15.20
C LEU A 198 18.99 8.78 15.73
N LEU A 199 18.80 7.54 15.27
CA LEU A 199 19.61 6.40 15.70
C LEU A 199 21.06 6.48 15.22
N SER A 200 21.31 7.19 14.11
CA SER A 200 22.66 7.44 13.56
C SER A 200 23.30 8.72 14.10
N ASP A 201 22.66 9.43 15.04
CA ASP A 201 23.08 10.75 15.53
C ASP A 201 23.18 11.80 14.41
N GLU A 202 22.42 11.61 13.32
CA GLU A 202 22.31 12.53 12.22
C GLU A 202 21.12 13.48 12.40
N ARG A 203 21.19 14.68 11.82
CA ARG A 203 20.10 15.66 11.88
C ARG A 203 18.96 15.26 10.97
N PRO A 204 17.72 15.01 11.48
CA PRO A 204 16.56 14.82 10.63
C PRO A 204 16.27 16.05 9.77
N VAL A 205 16.04 15.85 8.47
CA VAL A 205 15.75 16.94 7.53
C VAL A 205 14.25 17.16 7.44
N ILE A 206 13.82 18.40 7.67
CA ILE A 206 12.44 18.88 7.52
C ILE A 206 12.40 19.92 6.41
N TYR A 207 11.61 19.68 5.36
CA TYR A 207 11.37 20.66 4.31
C TYR A 207 10.25 21.60 4.73
N GLY A 208 10.53 22.92 4.75
CA GLY A 208 9.64 23.95 5.27
C GLY A 208 9.76 24.12 6.79
N ASP A 209 8.70 24.60 7.44
CA ASP A 209 8.67 24.94 8.86
C ASP A 209 8.32 23.78 9.81
N GLY A 210 8.00 22.60 9.26
CA GLY A 210 7.62 21.43 10.04
C GLY A 210 6.17 21.44 10.57
N GLU A 211 5.39 22.48 10.28
CA GLU A 211 3.97 22.58 10.69
C GLU A 211 3.01 21.84 9.76
N GLN A 212 3.51 21.34 8.63
CA GLN A 212 2.72 20.43 7.78
C GLN A 212 2.39 19.16 8.54
N SER A 213 1.10 18.84 8.63
CA SER A 213 0.62 17.70 9.39
C SER A 213 0.22 16.54 8.50
N ARG A 214 0.27 15.33 9.08
CA ARG A 214 -0.13 14.07 8.42
C ARG A 214 -0.98 13.24 9.37
N ASP A 215 -1.86 12.44 8.80
CA ASP A 215 -2.52 11.34 9.49
C ASP A 215 -1.67 10.08 9.23
N PHE A 216 -1.03 9.58 10.27
CA PHE A 216 -0.18 8.39 10.19
C PHE A 216 -0.98 7.16 10.61
N THR A 217 -0.92 6.11 9.79
CA THR A 217 -1.65 4.87 10.00
C THR A 217 -0.67 3.73 10.25
N TYR A 218 -0.73 3.13 11.44
CA TYR A 218 0.13 1.99 11.76
C TYR A 218 -0.27 0.76 10.93
N ILE A 219 0.71 -0.06 10.57
CA ILE A 219 0.55 -1.17 9.64
C ILE A 219 -0.54 -2.15 10.05
N ASP A 220 -0.71 -2.45 11.34
CA ASP A 220 -1.74 -3.40 11.80
C ASP A 220 -3.16 -2.90 11.51
N ASN A 221 -3.39 -1.59 11.52
CA ASN A 221 -4.67 -1.00 11.14
C ASN A 221 -4.95 -1.20 9.64
N VAL A 222 -3.90 -1.10 8.82
CA VAL A 222 -4.01 -1.34 7.36
C VAL A 222 -4.27 -2.81 7.08
N VAL A 223 -3.56 -3.71 7.74
CA VAL A 223 -3.78 -5.16 7.66
C VAL A 223 -5.22 -5.50 8.07
N GLY A 224 -5.66 -5.01 9.24
CA GLY A 224 -7.03 -5.23 9.72
C GLY A 224 -8.09 -4.70 8.76
N ALA A 225 -7.84 -3.55 8.09
CA ALA A 225 -8.73 -2.99 7.08
C ALA A 225 -8.82 -3.90 5.84
N ASN A 226 -7.67 -4.46 5.38
CA ASN A 226 -7.64 -5.40 4.26
C ASN A 226 -8.44 -6.67 4.54
N LEU A 227 -8.21 -7.30 5.69
CA LEU A 227 -8.93 -8.53 6.08
C LEU A 227 -10.43 -8.26 6.19
N LYS A 228 -10.84 -7.16 6.82
CA LYS A 228 -12.26 -6.75 6.88
C LYS A 228 -12.85 -6.46 5.49
N ALA A 229 -12.11 -5.79 4.61
CA ALA A 229 -12.56 -5.49 3.25
C ALA A 229 -12.75 -6.77 2.42
N ALA A 230 -11.94 -7.81 2.65
CA ALA A 230 -12.07 -9.10 1.99
C ALA A 230 -13.38 -9.84 2.34
N GLU A 231 -13.94 -9.58 3.52
CA GLU A 231 -15.12 -10.28 4.04
C GLU A 231 -16.42 -9.46 3.97
N ALA A 232 -16.33 -8.13 4.14
CA ALA A 232 -17.50 -7.26 4.23
C ALA A 232 -18.33 -7.25 2.93
N SER A 233 -19.54 -7.82 2.97
CA SER A 233 -20.42 -7.94 1.80
C SER A 233 -20.77 -6.58 1.19
N GLU A 234 -21.00 -5.58 2.03
CA GLU A 234 -21.39 -4.24 1.60
C GLU A 234 -20.21 -3.39 1.08
N ALA A 235 -18.98 -3.87 1.16
CA ALA A 235 -17.80 -3.14 0.71
C ALA A 235 -17.58 -3.20 -0.82
N SER A 236 -18.22 -4.15 -1.51
CA SER A 236 -18.04 -4.34 -2.96
C SER A 236 -18.35 -3.08 -3.75
N GLY A 237 -17.43 -2.69 -4.65
CA GLY A 237 -17.51 -1.49 -5.48
C GLY A 237 -17.26 -0.17 -4.73
N LYS A 238 -16.91 -0.21 -3.44
CA LYS A 238 -16.67 0.99 -2.63
C LYS A 238 -15.19 1.37 -2.60
N VAL A 239 -14.99 2.66 -2.31
CA VAL A 239 -13.71 3.27 -1.95
C VAL A 239 -13.82 3.65 -0.48
N ILE A 240 -12.83 3.30 0.31
CA ILE A 240 -12.83 3.46 1.77
C ILE A 240 -11.48 4.05 2.20
N ASN A 241 -11.50 5.10 2.99
CA ASN A 241 -10.30 5.65 3.62
C ASN A 241 -9.80 4.76 4.76
N VAL A 242 -8.49 4.55 4.81
CA VAL A 242 -7.82 3.85 5.91
C VAL A 242 -6.86 4.82 6.58
N ALA A 243 -7.32 5.40 7.69
CA ALA A 243 -6.67 6.46 8.43
C ALA A 243 -7.04 6.37 9.92
N ASN A 244 -6.30 7.08 10.79
CA ASN A 244 -6.61 7.15 12.22
C ASN A 244 -7.57 8.30 12.59
N GLY A 245 -7.76 9.29 11.70
CA GLY A 245 -8.53 10.50 11.97
C GLY A 245 -7.81 11.49 12.87
N MET A 246 -6.54 11.29 13.15
CA MET A 246 -5.70 12.20 13.93
C MET A 246 -4.60 12.82 13.05
N ARG A 247 -4.22 14.04 13.37
CA ARG A 247 -3.17 14.75 12.64
C ARG A 247 -2.07 15.18 13.60
N ILE A 248 -0.84 14.92 13.18
CA ILE A 248 0.36 15.35 13.92
C ILE A 248 1.29 16.10 12.96
N THR A 249 1.89 17.18 13.40
CA THR A 249 2.87 17.93 12.61
C THR A 249 4.21 17.20 12.58
N LEU A 250 5.08 17.52 11.61
CA LEU A 250 6.42 16.92 11.59
C LEU A 250 7.24 17.31 12.81
N ASN A 251 7.04 18.53 13.34
CA ASN A 251 7.68 18.96 14.59
C ASN A 251 7.22 18.13 15.78
N GLN A 252 5.91 17.87 15.91
CA GLN A 252 5.38 16.99 16.96
C GLN A 252 5.88 15.55 16.80
N LEU A 253 5.87 15.02 15.57
CA LEU A 253 6.42 13.68 15.30
C LEU A 253 7.88 13.57 15.72
N LEU A 254 8.70 14.57 15.37
CA LEU A 254 10.11 14.57 15.76
C LEU A 254 10.29 14.61 17.27
N ALA A 255 9.51 15.43 17.98
CA ALA A 255 9.55 15.51 19.45
C ALA A 255 9.26 14.14 20.09
N GLU A 256 8.17 13.47 19.66
CA GLU A 256 7.81 12.13 20.12
C GLU A 256 8.93 11.09 19.84
N LEU A 257 9.53 11.14 18.65
CA LEU A 257 10.62 10.24 18.30
C LEU A 257 11.90 10.51 19.09
N LYS A 258 12.22 11.78 19.39
CA LYS A 258 13.34 12.15 20.29
C LYS A 258 13.13 11.59 21.69
N ASP A 259 11.91 11.68 22.23
CA ASP A 259 11.57 11.13 23.55
C ASP A 259 11.70 9.60 23.55
N LEU A 260 11.19 8.91 22.54
CA LEU A 260 11.25 7.45 22.42
C LEU A 260 12.68 6.90 22.23
N THR A 261 13.54 7.67 21.53
CA THR A 261 14.92 7.25 21.22
C THR A 261 15.95 7.76 22.23
N GLY A 262 15.56 8.66 23.15
CA GLY A 262 16.47 9.36 24.08
C GLY A 262 17.43 10.34 23.40
N LYS A 263 17.16 10.74 22.14
CA LYS A 263 18.03 11.61 21.33
C LYS A 263 17.61 13.07 21.38
N HIS A 264 17.47 13.61 22.59
CA HIS A 264 16.97 14.97 22.84
C HIS A 264 17.87 16.07 22.26
N ASP A 265 19.19 15.85 22.20
CA ASP A 265 20.19 16.82 21.76
C ASP A 265 20.32 16.93 20.23
N VAL A 266 19.71 16.01 19.47
CA VAL A 266 19.77 16.03 17.99
C VAL A 266 18.77 17.03 17.46
N GLU A 267 19.27 18.12 16.86
CA GLU A 267 18.44 19.16 16.25
C GLU A 267 18.07 18.86 14.81
N ALA A 268 16.87 19.24 14.38
CA ALA A 268 16.47 19.12 12.97
C ALA A 268 17.22 20.11 12.07
N GLU A 269 17.33 19.78 10.80
CA GLU A 269 17.73 20.69 9.73
C GLU A 269 16.49 21.09 8.93
N TYR A 270 16.21 22.38 8.87
CA TYR A 270 15.08 22.93 8.12
C TYR A 270 15.57 23.48 6.77
N LEU A 271 14.98 23.04 5.65
CA LEU A 271 15.36 23.39 4.27
C LEU A 271 14.20 24.03 3.49
#